data_975d79f3867c2f4bcfd688ad869c6e18
#
_entry.id   975d79f3867c2f4bcfd688ad869c6e18
#
_cell.length_a   1.000
_cell.length_b   1.000
_cell.length_c   1.000
_cell.angle_alpha   90.00
_cell.angle_beta   90.00
_cell.angle_gamma   90.00
#
_symmetry.space_group_name_H-M   'P 1'
#
loop_
_entity.id
_entity.type
_entity.pdbx_description
1 polymer ?
#
loop_
_entity_poly.entity_id
_entity_poly.type
_entity_poly.pdbx_seq_one_letter_code
_entity_poly.pdbx_strand_id
1 'polypeptide(L)'
;MMRVSYAGASFLTSDDVAQGLFEFVAALGEKHEAEALAVPAFADDGKSVLVHLVVGPASELVGVPEESVLEEPNTVDFVSELHKRTLALSSPRPVVDTEADAFHTTYDWDDLESL
;
A
#
# COMPACT_ATOMS: atom_id res chain seq x y z
N MET A 1 15.72 -11.34 0.57
CA MET A 1 14.75 -10.89 1.59
C MET A 1 15.00 -9.45 1.95
N MET A 2 13.98 -8.79 2.42
CA MET A 2 14.03 -7.38 2.80
C MET A 2 13.46 -7.24 4.20
N ARG A 3 14.20 -6.55 5.08
CA ARG A 3 13.68 -6.19 6.40
C ARG A 3 13.01 -4.84 6.29
N VAL A 4 11.71 -4.82 6.51
CA VAL A 4 10.91 -3.60 6.39
C VAL A 4 10.56 -3.11 7.78
N SER A 5 10.82 -1.84 8.02
CA SER A 5 10.52 -1.20 9.30
C SER A 5 9.39 -0.21 9.11
N TYR A 6 8.44 -0.22 10.04
CA TYR A 6 7.28 0.66 10.00
C TYR A 6 6.75 0.84 11.42
N ALA A 7 6.54 2.08 11.80
CA ALA A 7 5.91 2.42 13.10
C ALA A 7 6.59 1.78 14.30
N GLY A 8 7.92 1.67 14.26
CA GLY A 8 8.68 1.12 15.38
C GLY A 8 8.78 -0.39 15.41
N ALA A 9 8.19 -1.08 14.44
CA ALA A 9 8.28 -2.53 14.33
C ALA A 9 8.96 -2.89 13.00
N SER A 10 9.42 -4.13 12.90
CA SER A 10 10.02 -4.59 11.64
C SER A 10 9.60 -6.02 11.34
N PHE A 11 9.65 -6.37 10.07
CA PHE A 11 9.34 -7.73 9.63
C PHE A 11 10.18 -8.05 8.39
N LEU A 12 10.36 -9.34 8.16
CA LEU A 12 11.13 -9.83 7.01
C LEU A 12 10.17 -10.33 5.95
N THR A 13 10.34 -9.90 4.71
CA THR A 13 9.50 -10.32 3.62
C THR A 13 10.33 -10.49 2.34
N SER A 14 9.70 -10.97 1.27
CA SER A 14 10.41 -11.12 0.00
C SER A 14 10.69 -9.75 -0.60
N ASP A 15 11.70 -9.70 -1.47
CA ASP A 15 12.05 -8.46 -2.17
C ASP A 15 10.88 -7.95 -3.00
N ASP A 16 10.16 -8.85 -3.66
CA ASP A 16 9.03 -8.46 -4.52
C ASP A 16 7.89 -7.86 -3.70
N VAL A 17 7.59 -8.43 -2.53
CA VAL A 17 6.57 -7.88 -1.63
C VAL A 17 6.99 -6.50 -1.15
N ALA A 18 8.24 -6.36 -0.74
CA ALA A 18 8.74 -5.07 -0.25
C ALA A 18 8.66 -4.01 -1.34
N GLN A 19 9.10 -4.34 -2.55
CA GLN A 19 9.06 -3.40 -3.67
C GLN A 19 7.63 -2.97 -3.97
N GLY A 20 6.70 -3.92 -4.04
CA GLY A 20 5.30 -3.61 -4.29
C GLY A 20 4.70 -2.75 -3.18
N LEU A 21 5.09 -3.02 -1.94
CA LEU A 21 4.60 -2.26 -0.79
C LEU A 21 5.07 -0.81 -0.86
N PHE A 22 6.34 -0.57 -1.19
CA PHE A 22 6.86 0.78 -1.31
C PHE A 22 6.14 1.55 -2.40
N GLU A 23 5.90 0.92 -3.55
CA GLU A 23 5.18 1.57 -4.66
C GLU A 23 3.75 1.90 -4.28
N PHE A 24 3.09 0.99 -3.57
CA PHE A 24 1.71 1.19 -3.15
C PHE A 24 1.60 2.33 -2.14
N VAL A 25 2.49 2.37 -1.15
CA VAL A 25 2.47 3.41 -0.13
C VAL A 25 2.78 4.77 -0.73
N ALA A 26 3.70 4.84 -1.70
CA ALA A 26 3.98 6.09 -2.39
C ALA A 26 2.76 6.58 -3.16
N ALA A 27 2.03 5.68 -3.81
CA ALA A 27 0.82 6.04 -4.55
C ALA A 27 -0.28 6.53 -3.62
N LEU A 28 -0.43 5.89 -2.46
CA LEU A 28 -1.39 6.34 -1.44
C LEU A 28 -1.06 7.76 -0.98
N GLY A 29 0.23 8.03 -0.78
CA GLY A 29 0.67 9.36 -0.35
C GLY A 29 0.27 10.44 -1.35
N GLU A 30 0.41 10.15 -2.64
CA GLU A 30 0.02 11.08 -3.69
C GLU A 30 -1.48 11.36 -3.71
N LYS A 31 -2.28 10.38 -3.32
CA LYS A 31 -3.74 10.51 -3.32
C LYS A 31 -4.29 10.91 -1.95
N HIS A 32 -3.43 11.06 -0.95
CA HIS A 32 -3.83 11.37 0.43
C HIS A 32 -4.84 10.37 0.97
N GLU A 33 -4.61 9.08 0.69
CA GLU A 33 -5.49 8.01 1.12
C GLU A 33 -4.77 7.09 2.10
N ALA A 34 -5.56 6.33 2.86
CA ALA A 34 -5.05 5.33 3.79
C ALA A 34 -5.68 3.99 3.48
N GLU A 35 -4.94 2.92 3.73
CA GLU A 35 -5.39 1.55 3.46
C GLU A 35 -4.90 0.61 4.53
N ALA A 36 -5.69 -0.42 4.80
CA ALA A 36 -5.29 -1.51 5.66
C ALA A 36 -4.83 -2.67 4.79
N LEU A 37 -3.71 -3.27 5.14
CA LEU A 37 -3.11 -4.36 4.38
C LEU A 37 -2.74 -5.51 5.30
N ALA A 38 -2.81 -6.73 4.78
CA ALA A 38 -2.22 -7.92 5.42
C ALA A 38 -1.08 -8.37 4.53
N VAL A 39 0.14 -8.23 5.00
CA VAL A 39 1.36 -8.44 4.21
C VAL A 39 1.98 -9.79 4.59
N PRO A 40 2.23 -10.69 3.62
CA PRO A 40 2.91 -11.94 3.93
C PRO A 40 4.36 -11.67 4.32
N ALA A 41 4.76 -12.23 5.44
CA ALA A 41 6.08 -11.97 6.01
C ALA A 41 6.52 -13.17 6.85
N PHE A 42 7.71 -13.04 7.46
CA PHE A 42 8.24 -14.03 8.40
C PHE A 42 8.45 -13.38 9.75
N ALA A 43 8.06 -14.12 10.79
CA ALA A 43 8.40 -13.75 12.15
C ALA A 43 9.87 -14.07 12.43
N ASP A 44 10.37 -13.61 13.58
CA ASP A 44 11.79 -13.82 13.95
C ASP A 44 12.15 -15.30 14.07
N ASP A 45 11.15 -16.15 14.38
CA ASP A 45 11.37 -17.59 14.48
C ASP A 45 11.29 -18.30 13.14
N GLY A 46 11.13 -17.58 12.03
CA GLY A 46 11.08 -18.14 10.69
C GLY A 46 9.71 -18.59 10.23
N LYS A 47 8.68 -18.44 11.06
CA LYS A 47 7.34 -18.84 10.67
C LYS A 47 6.69 -17.81 9.77
N SER A 48 5.91 -18.28 8.79
CA SER A 48 5.12 -17.40 7.94
C SER A 48 4.00 -16.76 8.75
N VAL A 49 3.87 -15.45 8.62
CA VAL A 49 2.83 -14.69 9.30
C VAL A 49 2.24 -13.66 8.36
N LEU A 50 1.06 -13.15 8.69
CA LEU A 50 0.50 -12.00 8.02
C LEU A 50 0.69 -10.79 8.95
N VAL A 51 1.37 -9.78 8.45
CA VAL A 51 1.58 -8.55 9.21
C VAL A 51 0.50 -7.57 8.78
N HIS A 52 -0.28 -7.11 9.73
CA HIS A 52 -1.39 -6.20 9.46
C HIS A 52 -0.91 -4.76 9.63
N LEU A 53 -1.04 -3.97 8.57
CA LEU A 53 -0.58 -2.59 8.54
C LEU A 53 -1.73 -1.67 8.18
N VAL A 54 -1.71 -0.46 8.74
CA VAL A 54 -2.51 0.64 8.20
C VAL A 54 -1.50 1.67 7.69
N VAL A 55 -1.54 1.95 6.40
CA VAL A 55 -0.60 2.86 5.75
C VAL A 55 -1.37 4.05 5.17
N GLY A 56 -0.75 5.20 5.17
CA GLY A 56 -1.38 6.42 4.69
C GLY A 56 -0.36 7.46 4.28
N PRO A 57 -0.80 8.72 4.06
CA PRO A 57 0.08 9.75 3.49
C PRO A 57 1.32 10.06 4.31
N ALA A 58 1.25 9.89 5.63
CA ALA A 58 2.38 10.17 6.51
C ALA A 58 3.19 8.94 6.85
N SER A 59 2.91 7.79 6.22
CA SER A 59 3.62 6.55 6.53
C SER A 59 5.02 6.59 5.96
N GLU A 60 5.98 6.16 6.77
CA GLU A 60 7.37 6.03 6.35
C GLU A 60 7.79 4.59 6.52
N LEU A 61 8.24 3.99 5.43
CA LEU A 61 8.75 2.63 5.45
C LEU A 61 10.21 2.64 5.06
N VAL A 62 10.98 1.83 5.76
CA VAL A 62 12.40 1.66 5.47
C VAL A 62 12.64 0.19 5.19
N GLY A 63 13.25 -0.11 4.04
CA GLY A 63 13.61 -1.47 3.70
C GLY A 63 15.11 -1.61 3.64
N VAL A 64 15.64 -2.65 4.29
CA VAL A 64 17.06 -2.96 4.29
C VAL A 64 17.21 -4.39 3.78
N PRO A 65 18.01 -4.59 2.71
CA PRO A 65 18.26 -5.96 2.24
C PRO A 65 18.88 -6.80 3.34
N GLU A 66 18.41 -8.02 3.48
CA GLU A 66 18.88 -8.92 4.52
C GLU A 66 18.99 -10.31 3.95
N GLU A 67 20.15 -10.96 4.13
CA GLU A 67 20.31 -12.33 3.71
C GLU A 67 19.56 -13.23 4.68
N SER A 68 18.93 -14.27 4.12
CA SER A 68 18.17 -15.21 4.91
C SER A 68 18.33 -16.60 4.33
N VAL A 69 18.39 -17.61 5.21
CA VAL A 69 18.38 -19.01 4.78
C VAL A 69 16.96 -19.50 4.51
N LEU A 70 15.96 -18.68 4.80
CA LEU A 70 14.57 -19.02 4.54
C LEU A 70 14.30 -18.96 3.06
N GLU A 71 13.48 -19.91 2.55
CA GLU A 71 13.02 -19.83 1.19
C GLU A 71 11.99 -18.72 1.08
N GLU A 72 12.08 -17.96 -0.01
CA GLU A 72 11.08 -16.93 -0.25
C GLU A 72 9.74 -17.60 -0.54
N PRO A 73 8.67 -17.11 0.07
CA PRO A 73 7.35 -17.69 -0.14
C PRO A 73 6.83 -17.35 -1.53
N ASN A 74 5.89 -18.17 -2.01
CA ASN A 74 5.19 -17.84 -3.24
C ASN A 74 4.17 -16.73 -2.93
N THR A 75 4.52 -15.52 -3.29
CA THR A 75 3.70 -14.33 -3.05
C THR A 75 3.20 -13.70 -4.34
N VAL A 76 3.19 -14.46 -5.44
CA VAL A 76 2.83 -13.93 -6.76
C VAL A 76 1.44 -13.31 -6.75
N ASP A 77 0.46 -13.99 -6.13
CA ASP A 77 -0.90 -13.48 -6.09
C ASP A 77 -1.01 -12.19 -5.28
N PHE A 78 -0.32 -12.12 -4.15
CA PHE A 78 -0.32 -10.91 -3.34
C PHE A 78 0.32 -9.76 -4.11
N VAL A 79 1.49 -9.98 -4.71
CA VAL A 79 2.21 -8.94 -5.45
C VAL A 79 1.39 -8.46 -6.64
N SER A 80 0.76 -9.39 -7.35
CA SER A 80 -0.08 -9.06 -8.50
C SER A 80 -1.28 -8.19 -8.08
N GLU A 81 -1.94 -8.56 -6.99
CA GLU A 81 -3.08 -7.79 -6.50
C GLU A 81 -2.65 -6.40 -6.04
N LEU A 82 -1.51 -6.32 -5.34
CA LEU A 82 -0.98 -5.06 -4.86
C LEU A 82 -0.62 -4.14 -6.03
N HIS A 83 -0.04 -4.72 -7.07
CA HIS A 83 0.31 -3.96 -8.29
C HIS A 83 -0.93 -3.40 -8.97
N LYS A 84 -2.00 -4.20 -9.06
CA LYS A 84 -3.28 -3.73 -9.61
C LYS A 84 -3.83 -2.56 -8.80
N ARG A 85 -3.76 -2.65 -7.48
CA ARG A 85 -4.24 -1.57 -6.62
C ARG A 85 -3.40 -0.31 -6.78
N THR A 86 -2.09 -0.47 -6.94
CA THR A 86 -1.18 0.66 -7.19
C THR A 86 -1.53 1.36 -8.50
N LEU A 87 -1.75 0.58 -9.56
CA LEU A 87 -2.12 1.14 -10.86
C LEU A 87 -3.47 1.86 -10.80
N ALA A 88 -4.42 1.32 -10.06
CA ALA A 88 -5.72 1.94 -9.90
C ALA A 88 -5.63 3.30 -9.23
N LEU A 89 -4.71 3.45 -8.27
CA LEU A 89 -4.46 4.72 -7.61
C LEU A 89 -3.80 5.72 -8.54
N SER A 90 -2.91 5.26 -9.40
CA SER A 90 -2.13 6.13 -10.29
C SER A 90 -2.89 6.52 -11.54
N SER A 91 -3.89 5.73 -11.93
CA SER A 91 -4.63 5.98 -13.17
C SER A 91 -5.65 7.11 -12.99
N PRO A 92 -5.83 7.95 -14.00
CA PRO A 92 -6.92 8.92 -13.94
C PRO A 92 -8.23 8.18 -13.83
N ARG A 93 -9.08 8.62 -12.92
CA ARG A 93 -10.42 8.05 -12.83
C ARG A 93 -11.21 8.46 -14.04
N PRO A 94 -11.96 7.52 -14.64
CA PRO A 94 -12.90 7.92 -15.68
C PRO A 94 -13.85 8.93 -15.07
N VAL A 95 -14.04 10.05 -15.78
CA VAL A 95 -15.04 11.01 -15.36
C VAL A 95 -16.38 10.37 -15.65
N VAL A 96 -17.05 9.94 -14.61
CA VAL A 96 -18.42 9.50 -14.73
C VAL A 96 -19.25 10.76 -14.65
N ASP A 97 -19.84 11.14 -15.76
CA ASP A 97 -20.78 12.23 -15.79
C ASP A 97 -22.01 11.83 -15.03
N THR A 98 -22.05 12.24 -13.92
CA THR A 98 -23.23 11.99 -13.13
C THR A 98 -23.91 13.29 -12.83
N GLU A 99 -23.45 13.22 -13.11
CA GLU A 99 -23.68 13.84 -12.69
C GLU A 99 -23.61 14.52 -12.26
N ALA A 100 -23.13 14.47 -12.48
CA ALA A 100 -22.92 14.87 -12.08
C ALA A 100 -22.47 15.40 -11.56
N ASP A 101 -22.19 15.51 -11.66
CA ASP A 101 -21.91 15.91 -11.19
C ASP A 101 -21.84 16.52 -10.59
N ALA A 102 -21.99 16.62 -10.72
CA ALA A 102 -22.17 17.04 -10.21
C ALA A 102 -21.83 17.47 -9.39
N PHE A 103 -21.80 17.71 -9.33
CA PHE A 103 -21.97 18.04 -8.91
C PHE A 103 -21.23 18.45 -8.35
N HIS A 104 -21.02 19.09 -8.41
CA HIS A 104 -20.93 19.38 -8.26
C HIS A 104 -20.42 19.84 -7.60
N THR A 105 -20.32 20.40 -7.54
CA THR A 105 -20.46 20.77 -7.12
C THR A 105 -19.94 21.08 -6.33
N THR A 106 -19.89 21.64 -6.31
CA THR A 106 -19.97 21.85 -5.77
C THR A 106 -19.43 21.92 -4.97
N TYR A 107 -19.34 22.33 -5.07
CA TYR A 107 -19.48 22.28 -4.44
C TYR A 107 -18.69 22.32 -3.85
N ASP A 108 -18.24 22.70 -3.37
CA ASP A 108 -18.26 22.61 -3.04
C ASP A 108 -17.53 22.68 -2.53
N TRP A 109 -17.31 23.06 -2.42
CA TRP A 109 -17.42 23.03 -1.97
C TRP A 109 -17.17 23.08 -1.39
N ASP A 110 -16.86 23.60 -1.26
CA ASP A 110 -17.48 23.58 -0.99
C ASP A 110 -17.48 23.12 -0.72
N ASP A 111 -17.27 23.38 -0.42
CA ASP A 111 -18.09 22.88 -0.29
C ASP A 111 -17.69 22.38 0.04
N LEU A 112 -17.39 22.80 0.35
CA LEU A 112 -17.76 22.26 0.44
C LEU A 112 -17.38 22.02 0.82
N GLU A 113 -17.12 22.55 0.87
CA GLU A 113 -17.63 22.29 0.88
C GLU A 113 -17.72 21.73 1.01
N SER A 114 -17.18 22.51 1.25
CA SER A 114 -18.07 22.08 1.17
C SER A 114 -18.03 21.58 1.19
N LEU A 115 -17.77 22.23 1.49
CA LEU A 115 -18.58 21.75 1.23
C LEU A 115 -18.44 21.36 1.10
#